data_aff97a1fff50796481a542baa97eb75a
#
_entry.id   aff97a1fff50796481a542baa97eb75a
#
_cell.length_a   1.000
_cell.length_b   1.000
_cell.length_c   1.000
_cell.angle_alpha   90.00
_cell.angle_beta   90.00
_cell.angle_gamma   90.00
#
_symmetry.space_group_name_H-M   'P 1'
#
loop_
_entity.id
_entity.type
_entity.pdbx_description
1 polymer ?
#
loop_
_entity_poly.entity_id
_entity_poly.type
_entity_poly.pdbx_seq_one_letter_code
_entity_poly.pdbx_strand_id
1 'polypeptide(L)'
;MSDILCLYYSRSGNTRQTMAEIAEALEAELVEFTDGVDRQGRKGYFRSGLDAMRRSTHPLEKFETAKPLEEYRLVILGSPVWAGRCASPVRGLLKRRGQELSRVAYVLTRGSDKRYEEVYRQMDSYTAQPHLLEASLRP
;
A
#
# COMPACT_ATOMS: atom_id res chain seq x y z
N MET A 1 22.77 -0.02 2.79
CA MET A 1 21.49 -0.74 2.92
C MET A 1 20.55 0.09 3.79
N SER A 2 19.32 0.27 3.36
CA SER A 2 18.41 1.16 4.09
C SER A 2 17.69 0.45 5.23
N ASP A 3 17.43 1.18 6.32
CA ASP A 3 16.58 0.71 7.40
C ASP A 3 15.11 1.02 7.16
N ILE A 4 14.81 1.76 6.09
CA ILE A 4 13.46 2.16 5.72
C ILE A 4 13.09 1.49 4.41
N LEU A 5 11.92 0.90 4.36
CA LEU A 5 11.37 0.29 3.15
C LEU A 5 10.12 1.05 2.72
N CYS A 6 10.09 1.48 1.47
CA CYS A 6 8.88 1.96 0.81
C CYS A 6 8.32 0.81 -0.01
N LEU A 7 7.18 0.30 0.42
CA LEU A 7 6.52 -0.87 -0.16
C LEU A 7 5.14 -0.46 -0.65
N TYR A 8 4.82 -0.73 -1.91
CA TYR A 8 3.58 -0.17 -2.46
C TYR A 8 3.01 -0.99 -3.61
N TYR A 9 1.71 -0.77 -3.86
CA TYR A 9 1.03 -1.17 -5.08
C TYR A 9 0.60 0.09 -5.84
N SER A 10 0.70 0.07 -7.16
CA SER A 10 0.24 1.16 -8.01
C SER A 10 -0.50 0.61 -9.23
N ARG A 11 -1.72 1.12 -9.48
CA ARG A 11 -2.48 0.73 -10.67
C ARG A 11 -2.11 1.57 -11.89
N SER A 12 -2.07 2.88 -11.73
CA SER A 12 -1.90 3.81 -12.86
C SER A 12 -0.58 4.59 -12.84
N GLY A 13 0.24 4.39 -11.81
CA GLY A 13 1.53 5.06 -11.69
C GLY A 13 1.58 6.21 -10.70
N ASN A 14 0.44 6.69 -10.20
CA ASN A 14 0.42 7.80 -9.24
C ASN A 14 1.07 7.42 -7.91
N THR A 15 0.70 6.27 -7.36
CA THR A 15 1.32 5.78 -6.13
C THR A 15 2.81 5.50 -6.35
N ARG A 16 3.16 4.93 -7.51
CA ARG A 16 4.56 4.66 -7.85
C ARG A 16 5.40 5.93 -7.81
N GLN A 17 4.93 6.99 -8.46
CA GLN A 17 5.65 8.26 -8.50
C GLN A 17 5.81 8.86 -7.10
N THR A 18 4.73 8.88 -6.33
CA THR A 18 4.74 9.41 -4.96
C THR A 18 5.72 8.63 -4.08
N MET A 19 5.67 7.31 -4.14
CA MET A 19 6.54 6.46 -3.32
C MET A 19 8.00 6.56 -3.75
N ALA A 20 8.26 6.72 -5.05
CA ALA A 20 9.62 6.92 -5.55
C ALA A 20 10.21 8.23 -5.01
N GLU A 21 9.42 9.29 -4.98
CA GLU A 21 9.86 10.58 -4.43
C GLU A 21 10.16 10.49 -2.94
N ILE A 22 9.31 9.80 -2.20
CA ILE A 22 9.53 9.58 -0.76
C ILE A 22 10.78 8.75 -0.53
N ALA A 23 10.95 7.68 -1.28
CA ALA A 23 12.12 6.80 -1.14
C ALA A 23 13.41 7.55 -1.45
N GLU A 24 13.41 8.39 -2.47
CA GLU A 24 14.57 9.20 -2.80
C GLU A 24 14.92 10.17 -1.67
N ALA A 25 13.92 10.87 -1.15
CA ALA A 25 14.12 11.84 -0.08
C ALA A 25 14.65 11.20 1.20
N LEU A 26 14.23 9.98 1.50
CA LEU A 26 14.62 9.27 2.72
C LEU A 26 15.77 8.28 2.52
N GLU A 27 16.27 8.18 1.30
CA GLU A 27 17.27 7.16 0.93
C GLU A 27 16.79 5.75 1.33
N ALA A 28 15.50 5.48 1.08
CA ALA A 28 14.84 4.25 1.45
C ALA A 28 14.90 3.23 0.30
N GLU A 29 14.79 1.96 0.66
CA GLU A 29 14.58 0.90 -0.32
C GLU A 29 13.17 1.05 -0.90
N LEU A 30 13.02 0.79 -2.20
CA LEU A 30 11.73 0.94 -2.90
C LEU A 30 11.36 -0.38 -3.55
N VAL A 31 10.20 -0.93 -3.17
CA VAL A 31 9.72 -2.21 -3.70
C VAL A 31 8.25 -2.09 -4.07
N GLU A 32 7.92 -2.48 -5.29
CA GLU A 32 6.53 -2.55 -5.77
C GLU A 32 6.08 -4.01 -5.74
N PHE A 33 4.82 -4.24 -5.33
CA PHE A 33 4.20 -5.55 -5.40
C PHE A 33 2.89 -5.49 -6.18
N THR A 34 2.40 -6.64 -6.61
CA THR A 34 1.15 -6.74 -7.37
C THR A 34 0.48 -8.09 -7.10
N ASP A 35 -0.82 -8.15 -7.33
CA ASP A 35 -1.57 -9.41 -7.29
C ASP A 35 -1.70 -10.05 -8.68
N GLY A 36 -1.06 -9.47 -9.70
CA GLY A 36 -1.07 -10.02 -11.05
C GLY A 36 -2.39 -9.89 -11.80
N VAL A 37 -3.41 -9.28 -11.20
CA VAL A 37 -4.69 -9.06 -11.85
C VAL A 37 -4.56 -7.89 -12.81
N ASP A 38 -5.05 -8.07 -14.06
CA ASP A 38 -5.09 -6.97 -15.03
C ASP A 38 -6.16 -5.97 -14.59
N ARG A 39 -5.72 -4.77 -14.25
CA ARG A 39 -6.59 -3.70 -13.74
C ARG A 39 -6.56 -2.47 -14.64
N GLN A 40 -6.10 -2.63 -15.86
CA GLN A 40 -6.00 -1.51 -16.81
C GLN A 40 -7.33 -1.21 -17.47
N GLY A 41 -7.51 0.05 -17.89
CA GLY A 41 -8.68 0.51 -18.59
C GLY A 41 -9.93 0.57 -17.72
N ARG A 42 -11.09 0.74 -18.37
CA ARG A 42 -12.37 0.87 -17.67
C ARG A 42 -12.77 -0.40 -16.94
N LYS A 43 -12.56 -1.56 -17.58
CA LYS A 43 -12.87 -2.85 -16.96
C LYS A 43 -12.03 -3.06 -15.71
N GLY A 44 -10.74 -2.73 -15.78
CA GLY A 44 -9.85 -2.84 -14.63
C GLY A 44 -10.21 -1.86 -13.51
N TYR A 45 -10.66 -0.67 -13.87
CA TYR A 45 -11.13 0.31 -12.90
C TYR A 45 -12.36 -0.20 -12.13
N PHE A 46 -13.38 -0.70 -12.86
CA PHE A 46 -14.58 -1.25 -12.23
C PHE A 46 -14.28 -2.47 -11.38
N ARG A 47 -13.43 -3.37 -11.89
CA ARG A 47 -13.02 -4.55 -11.13
C ARG A 47 -12.33 -4.16 -9.84
N SER A 48 -11.43 -3.18 -9.91
CA SER A 48 -10.71 -2.70 -8.73
C SER A 48 -11.65 -2.14 -7.68
N GLY A 49 -12.63 -1.34 -8.09
CA GLY A 49 -13.65 -0.81 -7.18
C GLY A 49 -14.49 -1.91 -6.55
N LEU A 50 -14.94 -2.90 -7.35
CA LEU A 50 -15.71 -4.02 -6.84
C LEU A 50 -14.92 -4.87 -5.85
N ASP A 51 -13.68 -5.19 -6.20
CA ASP A 51 -12.81 -5.97 -5.31
C ASP A 51 -12.62 -5.26 -3.96
N ALA A 52 -12.38 -3.95 -4.00
CA ALA A 52 -12.22 -3.16 -2.78
C ALA A 52 -13.51 -3.16 -1.95
N MET A 53 -14.66 -2.94 -2.58
CA MET A 53 -15.96 -2.95 -1.89
C MET A 53 -16.28 -4.30 -1.25
N ARG A 54 -15.95 -5.39 -1.93
CA ARG A 54 -16.19 -6.75 -1.45
C ARG A 54 -15.07 -7.23 -0.52
N ARG A 55 -14.02 -6.45 -0.36
CA ARG A 55 -12.81 -6.83 0.39
C ARG A 55 -12.20 -8.11 -0.15
N SER A 56 -12.33 -8.32 -1.47
CA SER A 56 -11.75 -9.47 -2.15
C SER A 56 -10.26 -9.28 -2.30
N THR A 57 -9.50 -10.37 -2.16
CA THR A 57 -8.06 -10.36 -2.37
C THR A 57 -7.66 -11.54 -3.24
N HIS A 58 -6.55 -11.38 -3.95
CA HIS A 58 -5.95 -12.42 -4.77
C HIS A 58 -4.53 -12.67 -4.28
N PRO A 59 -3.97 -13.86 -4.52
CA PRO A 59 -2.59 -14.12 -4.14
C PRO A 59 -1.64 -13.09 -4.77
N LEU A 60 -0.69 -12.61 -3.99
CA LEU A 60 0.31 -11.68 -4.49
C LEU A 60 1.33 -12.42 -5.34
N GLU A 61 1.83 -11.76 -6.38
CA GLU A 61 3.02 -12.22 -7.07
C GLU A 61 4.21 -12.12 -6.12
N LYS A 62 5.19 -13.00 -6.31
CA LYS A 62 6.36 -13.03 -5.45
C LYS A 62 7.14 -11.72 -5.61
N PHE A 63 7.54 -11.14 -4.50
CA PHE A 63 8.44 -9.98 -4.47
C PHE A 63 9.48 -10.19 -3.38
N GLU A 64 10.58 -9.49 -3.50
CA GLU A 64 11.70 -9.63 -2.58
C GLU A 64 12.08 -8.28 -1.98
N THR A 65 12.47 -8.32 -0.70
CA THR A 65 13.04 -7.18 0.02
C THR A 65 14.42 -7.56 0.50
N ALA A 66 15.27 -6.57 0.73
CA ALA A 66 16.66 -6.82 1.10
C ALA A 66 16.79 -7.55 2.44
N LYS A 67 15.78 -7.43 3.31
CA LYS A 67 15.74 -8.13 4.60
C LYS A 67 14.29 -8.42 4.97
N PRO A 68 14.03 -9.27 5.99
CA PRO A 68 12.66 -9.53 6.45
C PRO A 68 11.95 -8.25 6.86
N LEU A 69 10.62 -8.19 6.65
CA LEU A 69 9.82 -6.99 6.91
C LEU A 69 9.95 -6.51 8.36
N GLU A 70 9.97 -7.44 9.31
CA GLU A 70 10.06 -7.10 10.73
C GLU A 70 11.41 -6.52 11.14
N GLU A 71 12.43 -6.61 10.29
CA GLU A 71 13.76 -6.08 10.57
C GLU A 71 13.95 -4.65 10.10
N TYR A 72 12.99 -4.11 9.35
CA TYR A 72 13.05 -2.70 8.97
C TYR A 72 12.69 -1.81 10.15
N ARG A 73 13.39 -0.73 10.29
CA ARG A 73 13.10 0.28 11.29
C ARG A 73 11.75 0.93 11.03
N LEU A 74 11.38 1.07 9.76
CA LEU A 74 10.09 1.61 9.33
C LEU A 74 9.74 1.05 7.97
N VAL A 75 8.51 0.57 7.81
CA VAL A 75 7.95 0.23 6.51
C VAL A 75 6.90 1.28 6.18
N ILE A 76 7.09 1.97 5.05
CA ILE A 76 6.12 2.93 4.53
C ILE A 76 5.32 2.21 3.46
N LEU A 77 4.05 1.96 3.74
CA LEU A 77 3.16 1.20 2.86
C LEU A 77 2.29 2.17 2.07
N GLY A 78 2.43 2.13 0.75
CA GLY A 78 1.69 3.01 -0.16
C GLY A 78 0.55 2.27 -0.84
N SER A 79 -0.61 2.92 -0.91
CA SER A 79 -1.82 2.37 -1.52
C SER A 79 -2.65 3.44 -2.18
N PRO A 80 -3.16 3.19 -3.40
CA PRO A 80 -4.25 4.02 -3.90
C PRO A 80 -5.52 3.75 -3.10
N VAL A 81 -6.43 4.72 -3.09
CA VAL A 81 -7.75 4.54 -2.47
C VAL A 81 -8.73 4.06 -3.54
N TRP A 82 -9.36 2.91 -3.28
CA TRP A 82 -10.37 2.33 -4.15
C TRP A 82 -11.70 2.22 -3.40
N ALA A 83 -12.73 2.92 -3.89
CA ALA A 83 -14.06 2.87 -3.30
C ALA A 83 -14.04 3.11 -1.78
N GLY A 84 -13.23 4.05 -1.32
CA GLY A 84 -13.13 4.41 0.09
C GLY A 84 -12.35 3.43 0.96
N ARG A 85 -11.55 2.55 0.34
CA ARG A 85 -10.75 1.53 1.03
C ARG A 85 -9.35 1.49 0.45
N CYS A 86 -8.43 0.79 1.12
CA CYS A 86 -7.12 0.53 0.51
C CYS A 86 -7.29 -0.41 -0.69
N ALA A 87 -6.34 -0.39 -1.60
CA ALA A 87 -6.37 -1.25 -2.78
C ALA A 87 -6.32 -2.72 -2.38
N SER A 88 -7.01 -3.58 -3.16
CA SER A 88 -7.08 -5.01 -2.87
C SER A 88 -5.71 -5.69 -2.75
N PRO A 89 -4.70 -5.39 -3.60
CA PRO A 89 -3.38 -5.96 -3.39
C PRO A 89 -2.76 -5.58 -2.05
N VAL A 90 -2.99 -4.36 -1.58
CA VAL A 90 -2.49 -3.91 -0.26
C VAL A 90 -3.21 -4.65 0.86
N ARG A 91 -4.53 -4.83 0.74
CA ARG A 91 -5.29 -5.65 1.70
C ARG A 91 -4.75 -7.08 1.71
N GLY A 92 -4.44 -7.64 0.55
CA GLY A 92 -3.85 -8.97 0.44
C GLY A 92 -2.52 -9.09 1.18
N LEU A 93 -1.65 -8.10 1.03
CA LEU A 93 -0.40 -8.04 1.77
C LEU A 93 -0.65 -7.98 3.29
N LEU A 94 -1.56 -7.10 3.71
CA LEU A 94 -1.88 -6.93 5.13
C LEU A 94 -2.46 -8.19 5.74
N LYS A 95 -3.36 -8.87 5.03
CA LYS A 95 -3.93 -10.13 5.52
C LYS A 95 -2.88 -11.21 5.75
N ARG A 96 -1.90 -11.30 4.84
CA ARG A 96 -0.90 -12.36 4.89
C ARG A 96 0.30 -12.01 5.75
N ARG A 97 0.74 -10.75 5.72
CA ARG A 97 2.00 -10.35 6.31
C ARG A 97 1.90 -9.14 7.23
N GLY A 98 0.69 -8.70 7.54
CA GLY A 98 0.47 -7.51 8.37
C GLY A 98 1.11 -7.62 9.76
N GLN A 99 1.15 -8.83 10.33
CA GLN A 99 1.74 -9.05 11.64
C GLN A 99 3.27 -8.88 11.66
N GLU A 100 3.92 -8.88 10.50
CA GLU A 100 5.35 -8.59 10.37
C GLU A 100 5.63 -7.09 10.36
N LEU A 101 4.58 -6.26 10.29
CA LEU A 101 4.70 -4.80 10.23
C LEU A 101 4.54 -4.21 11.62
N SER A 102 5.63 -4.21 12.38
CA SER A 102 5.63 -3.70 13.75
C SER A 102 5.80 -2.18 13.83
N ARG A 103 6.39 -1.58 12.80
CA ARG A 103 6.57 -0.14 12.68
C ARG A 103 6.22 0.26 11.25
N VAL A 104 5.01 0.77 11.07
CA VAL A 104 4.46 1.05 9.75
C VAL A 104 3.94 2.48 9.67
N ALA A 105 4.14 3.09 8.51
CA ALA A 105 3.52 4.34 8.12
C ALA A 105 2.71 4.09 6.85
N TYR A 106 1.62 4.82 6.67
CA TYR A 106 0.78 4.68 5.48
C TYR A 106 0.81 5.92 4.62
N VAL A 107 0.87 5.71 3.31
CA VAL A 107 0.70 6.77 2.32
C VAL A 107 -0.46 6.37 1.43
N LEU A 108 -1.53 7.16 1.45
CA LEU A 108 -2.67 6.98 0.55
C LEU A 108 -2.56 7.97 -0.59
N THR A 109 -2.81 7.52 -1.81
CA THR A 109 -2.96 8.40 -2.96
C THR A 109 -4.42 8.37 -3.39
N ARG A 110 -4.97 9.54 -3.68
CA ARG A 110 -6.40 9.70 -3.96
C ARG A 110 -6.63 10.63 -5.13
N GLY A 111 -7.77 10.48 -5.78
CA GLY A 111 -8.17 11.34 -6.90
C GLY A 111 -9.19 12.41 -6.54
N SER A 112 -9.65 12.47 -5.28
CA SER A 112 -10.65 13.43 -4.83
C SER A 112 -10.13 14.24 -3.64
N ASP A 113 -10.93 15.21 -3.19
CA ASP A 113 -10.55 16.05 -2.04
C ASP A 113 -10.73 15.34 -0.70
N LYS A 114 -11.50 14.26 -0.66
CA LYS A 114 -11.70 13.50 0.58
C LYS A 114 -10.41 12.81 0.97
N ARG A 115 -10.02 12.90 2.24
CA ARG A 115 -8.74 12.39 2.72
C ARG A 115 -8.78 10.91 3.12
N TYR A 116 -9.97 10.34 3.32
CA TYR A 116 -10.17 8.92 3.63
C TYR A 116 -9.46 8.48 4.93
N GLU A 117 -9.58 9.28 5.96
CA GLU A 117 -8.88 9.00 7.23
C GLU A 117 -9.32 7.69 7.89
N GLU A 118 -10.54 7.24 7.64
CA GLU A 118 -11.05 5.97 8.15
C GLU A 118 -10.30 4.75 7.61
N VAL A 119 -9.62 4.90 6.47
CA VAL A 119 -8.89 3.80 5.84
C VAL A 119 -7.71 3.34 6.70
N TYR A 120 -7.06 4.26 7.38
CA TYR A 120 -5.91 3.92 8.23
C TYR A 120 -6.28 2.94 9.33
N ARG A 121 -7.45 3.12 9.97
CA ARG A 121 -7.93 2.20 11.00
C ARG A 121 -8.25 0.82 10.43
N GLN A 122 -8.82 0.78 9.22
CA GLN A 122 -9.08 -0.48 8.54
C GLN A 122 -7.76 -1.24 8.32
N MET A 123 -6.72 -0.53 7.88
CA MET A 123 -5.42 -1.14 7.65
C MET A 123 -4.77 -1.61 8.95
N ASP A 124 -4.90 -0.83 10.02
CA ASP A 124 -4.35 -1.18 11.33
C ASP A 124 -4.95 -2.47 11.90
N SER A 125 -6.14 -2.85 11.47
CA SER A 125 -6.75 -4.09 11.96
C SER A 125 -5.96 -5.35 11.58
N TYR A 126 -5.04 -5.21 10.62
CA TYR A 126 -4.21 -6.33 10.17
C TYR A 126 -2.78 -6.31 10.71
N THR A 127 -2.36 -5.22 11.33
CA THR A 127 -0.96 -5.05 11.75
C THR A 127 -0.77 -5.38 13.23
N ALA A 128 0.49 -5.65 13.60
CA ALA A 128 0.82 -5.97 15.00
C ALA A 128 0.64 -4.75 15.92
N GLN A 129 0.87 -3.55 15.39
CA GLN A 129 0.74 -2.29 16.13
C GLN A 129 0.04 -1.27 15.24
N PRO A 130 -0.61 -0.26 15.83
CA PRO A 130 -1.16 0.85 15.05
C PRO A 130 -0.04 1.56 14.29
N HIS A 131 -0.39 2.17 13.16
CA HIS A 131 0.59 2.91 12.36
C HIS A 131 1.15 4.10 13.13
N LEU A 132 2.39 4.47 12.78
CA LEU A 132 3.10 5.57 13.44
C LEU A 132 2.84 6.91 12.75
N LEU A 133 2.77 6.91 11.42
CA LEU A 133 2.63 8.11 10.60
C LEU A 133 1.69 7.84 9.45
N GLU A 134 1.10 8.90 8.92
CA GLU A 134 0.20 8.80 7.78
C GLU A 134 0.27 10.04 6.91
N ALA A 135 0.03 9.86 5.62
CA ALA A 135 -0.14 10.93 4.65
C ALA A 135 -1.17 10.54 3.63
N SER A 136 -2.09 11.45 3.33
CA SER A 136 -3.10 11.28 2.30
C SER A 136 -2.86 12.34 1.23
N LEU A 137 -2.44 11.92 0.05
CA LEU A 137 -1.96 12.79 -1.00
C LEU A 137 -2.81 12.71 -2.25
N ARG A 138 -3.02 13.85 -2.89
CA ARG A 138 -3.68 13.94 -4.19
C ARG A 138 -2.63 14.38 -5.20
N PRO A 139 -2.02 13.39 -5.89
CA PRO A 139 -0.97 13.69 -6.85
C PRO A 139 -1.49 14.44 -8.08
#